data_357c4c01855ea0c2e5b81381cf1394a2
#
_entry.id   357c4c01855ea0c2e5b81381cf1394a2
#
_cell.length_a   1.000
_cell.length_b   1.000
_cell.length_c   1.000
_cell.angle_alpha   90.00
_cell.angle_beta   90.00
_cell.angle_gamma   90.00
#
_symmetry.space_group_name_H-M   'P 1'
#
loop_
_entity.id
_entity.type
_entity.pdbx_description
1 polymer ?
#
loop_
_entity_poly.entity_id
_entity_poly.type
_entity_poly.pdbx_seq_one_letter_code
_entity_poly.pdbx_strand_id
1 'polypeptide(L)'
;MKEIEVTCKLGKELSEDEILMAAVKALGVSPKMKSQLKYRILRRSIDARNDILYRYRIEVCKPDEVMQEYVLEDYKDVSSAEPVIIIGAGPAGMFAALRLLMRGFRPVILERGKDVHAR
;
A
#
# COMPACT_ATOMS: atom_id res chain seq x y z
N MET A 1 2.45 1.34 -18.05
CA MET A 1 2.57 0.90 -16.64
C MET A 1 3.01 -0.55 -16.58
N LYS A 2 3.96 -0.93 -15.70
CA LYS A 2 4.52 -2.28 -15.61
C LYS A 2 4.91 -2.60 -14.16
N GLU A 3 4.65 -3.83 -13.71
CA GLU A 3 5.20 -4.33 -12.44
C GLU A 3 6.57 -4.96 -12.68
N ILE A 4 7.51 -4.70 -11.77
CA ILE A 4 8.85 -5.29 -11.76
C ILE A 4 9.16 -5.85 -10.37
N GLU A 5 10.02 -6.86 -10.34
CA GLU A 5 10.61 -7.36 -9.09
C GLU A 5 12.09 -6.99 -9.04
N VAL A 6 12.51 -6.44 -7.91
CA VAL A 6 13.92 -6.11 -7.63
C VAL A 6 14.29 -6.72 -6.29
N THR A 7 15.48 -7.32 -6.22
CA THR A 7 15.98 -7.94 -5.00
C THR A 7 17.24 -7.24 -4.51
N CYS A 8 17.44 -7.16 -3.21
CA CYS A 8 18.70 -6.73 -2.61
C CYS A 8 19.02 -7.55 -1.36
N LYS A 9 20.28 -7.53 -0.93
CA LYS A 9 20.73 -8.27 0.26
C LYS A 9 20.05 -7.73 1.52
N LEU A 10 19.83 -8.60 2.48
CA LEU A 10 19.31 -8.21 3.80
C LEU A 10 20.25 -7.17 4.44
N GLY A 11 19.65 -6.15 5.04
CA GLY A 11 20.40 -5.03 5.65
C GLY A 11 20.78 -3.90 4.69
N LYS A 12 20.56 -4.10 3.37
CA LYS A 12 20.69 -3.05 2.36
C LYS A 12 19.29 -2.68 1.85
N GLU A 13 18.89 -1.44 2.00
CA GLU A 13 17.68 -0.95 1.35
C GLU A 13 17.99 -0.55 -0.10
N LEU A 14 17.01 -0.77 -0.99
CA LEU A 14 17.07 -0.31 -2.37
C LEU A 14 17.07 1.22 -2.40
N SER A 15 18.08 1.80 -3.02
CA SER A 15 18.10 3.23 -3.28
C SER A 15 17.12 3.59 -4.40
N GLU A 16 16.67 4.83 -4.40
CA GLU A 16 15.84 5.36 -5.49
C GLU A 16 16.52 5.20 -6.85
N ASP A 17 17.81 5.39 -6.90
CA ASP A 17 18.61 5.23 -8.12
C ASP A 17 18.56 3.80 -8.68
N GLU A 18 18.69 2.81 -7.82
CA GLU A 18 18.59 1.39 -8.19
C GLU A 18 17.19 1.04 -8.71
N ILE A 19 16.14 1.59 -8.08
CA ILE A 19 14.75 1.41 -8.52
C ILE A 19 14.54 2.02 -9.92
N LEU A 20 14.95 3.25 -10.10
CA LEU A 20 14.79 3.96 -11.38
C LEU A 20 15.62 3.33 -12.49
N MET A 21 16.82 2.80 -12.20
CA MET A 21 17.61 2.06 -13.19
C MET A 21 16.92 0.76 -13.61
N ALA A 22 16.31 0.04 -12.66
CA ALA A 22 15.52 -1.14 -12.97
C ALA A 22 14.29 -0.79 -13.81
N ALA A 23 13.64 0.36 -13.51
CA ALA A 23 12.50 0.87 -14.28
C ALA A 23 12.89 1.22 -15.73
N VAL A 24 14.00 1.91 -15.95
CA VAL A 24 14.55 2.23 -17.29
C VAL A 24 14.71 0.94 -18.10
N LYS A 25 15.35 -0.08 -17.53
CA LYS A 25 15.56 -1.37 -18.20
C LYS A 25 14.23 -2.07 -18.51
N ALA A 26 13.31 -2.08 -17.57
CA ALA A 26 12.03 -2.79 -17.70
C ALA A 26 11.07 -2.13 -18.70
N LEU A 27 11.08 -0.80 -18.77
CA LEU A 27 10.25 -0.02 -19.69
C LEU A 27 10.87 0.16 -21.07
N GLY A 28 12.16 -0.20 -21.24
CA GLY A 28 12.88 -0.05 -22.50
C GLY A 28 13.05 1.41 -22.94
N VAL A 29 13.17 2.32 -21.98
CA VAL A 29 13.31 3.76 -22.25
C VAL A 29 14.76 4.22 -22.15
N SER A 30 15.06 5.41 -22.71
CA SER A 30 16.40 5.98 -22.62
C SER A 30 16.77 6.30 -21.17
N PRO A 31 18.03 6.07 -20.74
CA PRO A 31 18.51 6.48 -19.42
C PRO A 31 18.33 7.97 -19.10
N LYS A 32 18.25 8.81 -20.12
CA LYS A 32 17.96 10.25 -19.98
C LYS A 32 16.57 10.53 -19.40
N MET A 33 15.63 9.60 -19.55
CA MET A 33 14.27 9.72 -19.01
C MET A 33 14.16 9.25 -17.56
N LYS A 34 15.23 8.77 -16.94
CA LYS A 34 15.23 8.20 -15.60
C LYS A 34 14.56 9.09 -14.56
N SER A 35 14.91 10.36 -14.51
CA SER A 35 14.36 11.33 -13.55
C SER A 35 12.89 11.69 -13.77
N GLN A 36 12.32 11.30 -14.89
CA GLN A 36 10.92 11.55 -15.24
C GLN A 36 10.02 10.34 -14.97
N LEU A 37 10.62 9.17 -14.72
CA LEU A 37 9.87 7.96 -14.43
C LEU A 37 9.23 8.06 -13.04
N LYS A 38 8.02 7.49 -12.93
CA LYS A 38 7.31 7.38 -11.66
C LYS A 38 7.35 5.93 -11.20
N TYR A 39 7.42 5.73 -9.89
CA TYR A 39 7.35 4.39 -9.30
C TYR A 39 6.57 4.39 -7.99
N ARG A 40 6.06 3.22 -7.63
CA ARG A 40 5.42 2.96 -6.34
C ARG A 40 5.80 1.57 -5.86
N ILE A 41 6.28 1.47 -4.63
CA ILE A 41 6.55 0.18 -4.00
C ILE A 41 5.21 -0.42 -3.57
N LEU A 42 4.81 -1.52 -4.22
CA LEU A 42 3.57 -2.24 -3.91
C LEU A 42 3.76 -3.17 -2.71
N ARG A 43 4.94 -3.80 -2.61
CA ARG A 43 5.22 -4.77 -1.55
C ARG A 43 6.71 -4.92 -1.30
N ARG A 44 7.09 -5.04 -0.03
CA ARG A 44 8.39 -5.55 0.39
C ARG A 44 8.19 -6.88 1.13
N SER A 45 8.94 -7.89 0.79
CA SER A 45 8.93 -9.20 1.44
C SER A 45 10.34 -9.73 1.61
N ILE A 46 10.53 -10.69 2.51
CA ILE A 46 11.79 -11.41 2.68
C ILE A 46 11.68 -12.72 1.92
N ASP A 47 12.66 -13.01 1.08
CA ASP A 47 12.86 -14.32 0.46
C ASP A 47 14.04 -15.02 1.17
N ALA A 48 13.76 -16.16 1.79
CA ALA A 48 14.74 -16.92 2.58
C ALA A 48 14.93 -18.36 2.04
N ARG A 49 14.62 -18.60 0.75
CA ARG A 49 14.70 -19.96 0.17
C ARG A 49 16.14 -20.42 -0.04
N ASN A 50 17.01 -19.49 -0.42
CA ASN A 50 18.46 -19.72 -0.59
C ASN A 50 19.23 -18.69 0.23
N ASP A 51 19.55 -17.54 -0.39
CA ASP A 51 20.06 -16.38 0.33
C ASP A 51 18.90 -15.57 0.90
N ILE A 52 19.10 -14.98 2.09
CA ILE A 52 18.09 -14.08 2.67
C ILE A 52 18.17 -12.74 1.94
N LEU A 53 17.13 -12.44 1.16
CA LEU A 53 17.02 -11.25 0.34
C LEU A 53 15.73 -10.48 0.64
N TYR A 54 15.79 -9.17 0.54
CA TYR A 54 14.58 -8.37 0.34
C TYR A 54 14.13 -8.49 -1.11
N ARG A 55 12.84 -8.74 -1.30
CA ARG A 55 12.17 -8.73 -2.60
C ARG A 55 11.16 -7.59 -2.62
N TYR A 56 11.34 -6.67 -3.54
CA TYR A 56 10.43 -5.56 -3.77
C TYR A 56 9.63 -5.82 -5.04
N ARG A 57 8.30 -5.67 -4.94
CA ARG A 57 7.41 -5.55 -6.07
C ARG A 57 7.12 -4.08 -6.27
N ILE A 58 7.44 -3.56 -7.43
CA ILE A 58 7.42 -2.14 -7.74
C ILE A 58 6.63 -1.93 -9.02
N GLU A 59 5.67 -1.04 -8.97
CA GLU A 59 4.98 -0.54 -10.15
C GLU A 59 5.76 0.63 -10.72
N VAL A 60 6.02 0.60 -12.03
CA VAL A 60 6.76 1.64 -12.74
C VAL A 60 5.98 2.11 -13.95
N CYS A 61 6.00 3.40 -14.22
CA CYS A 61 5.32 3.98 -15.37
C CYS A 61 6.11 5.14 -15.99
N LYS A 62 5.79 5.40 -17.25
CA LYS A 62 6.33 6.53 -18.01
C LYS A 62 5.69 7.84 -17.51
N PRO A 63 6.31 9.01 -17.83
CA PRO A 63 5.81 10.31 -17.39
C PRO A 63 4.38 10.62 -17.84
N ASP A 64 4.03 10.16 -19.05
CA ASP A 64 2.74 10.32 -19.70
C ASP A 64 1.66 9.35 -19.19
N GLU A 65 2.05 8.33 -18.45
CA GLU A 65 1.13 7.40 -17.84
C GLU A 65 0.66 7.89 -16.46
N VAL A 66 -0.63 7.71 -16.17
CA VAL A 66 -1.21 8.04 -14.86
C VAL A 66 -1.10 6.81 -13.96
N MET A 67 -0.39 6.96 -12.84
CA MET A 67 -0.38 5.97 -11.78
C MET A 67 -1.72 6.05 -11.05
N GLN A 68 -2.47 4.94 -11.03
CA GLN A 68 -3.77 4.90 -10.40
C GLN A 68 -3.61 5.15 -8.89
N GLU A 69 -4.05 6.31 -8.43
CA GLU A 69 -4.09 6.60 -6.99
C GLU A 69 -5.27 5.87 -6.38
N TYR A 70 -5.04 5.24 -5.22
CA TYR A 70 -6.15 4.79 -4.39
C TYR A 70 -6.79 6.04 -3.78
N VAL A 71 -7.89 6.46 -4.39
CA VAL A 71 -8.73 7.52 -3.81
C VAL A 71 -9.39 6.89 -2.58
N LEU A 72 -9.05 7.40 -1.40
CA LEU A 72 -9.83 7.10 -0.20
C LEU A 72 -11.22 7.67 -0.42
N GLU A 73 -12.24 6.82 -0.25
CA GLU A 73 -13.62 7.29 -0.32
C GLU A 73 -13.84 8.39 0.74
N ASP A 74 -14.43 9.50 0.32
CA ASP A 74 -14.86 10.55 1.25
C ASP A 74 -16.07 10.03 2.04
N TYR A 75 -15.83 9.69 3.31
CA TYR A 75 -16.91 9.29 4.21
C TYR A 75 -17.65 10.53 4.71
N LYS A 76 -18.97 10.45 4.70
CA LYS A 76 -19.82 11.49 5.27
C LYS A 76 -19.59 11.61 6.78
N ASP A 77 -19.74 12.82 7.32
CA ASP A 77 -19.80 12.98 8.77
C ASP A 77 -21.05 12.27 9.32
N VAL A 78 -20.82 11.30 10.18
CA VAL A 78 -21.86 10.47 10.81
C VAL A 78 -21.96 10.69 12.31
N SER A 79 -21.39 11.78 12.84
CA SER A 79 -21.33 12.07 14.28
C SER A 79 -22.71 12.10 14.94
N SER A 80 -23.72 12.58 14.22
CA SER A 80 -25.12 12.65 14.67
C SER A 80 -26.00 11.49 14.15
N ALA A 81 -25.43 10.55 13.38
CA ALA A 81 -26.20 9.45 12.81
C ALA A 81 -26.49 8.34 13.85
N GLU A 82 -27.45 7.49 13.52
CA GLU A 82 -27.82 6.34 14.34
C GLU A 82 -26.62 5.43 14.60
N PRO A 83 -26.30 5.09 15.86
CA PRO A 83 -25.17 4.23 16.19
C PRO A 83 -25.48 2.76 15.90
N VAL A 84 -24.52 2.07 15.30
CA VAL A 84 -24.54 0.62 15.10
C VAL A 84 -23.34 0.01 15.82
N ILE A 85 -23.62 -0.86 16.80
CA ILE A 85 -22.58 -1.50 17.60
C ILE A 85 -21.99 -2.70 16.83
N ILE A 86 -20.65 -2.75 16.77
CA ILE A 86 -19.87 -3.84 16.18
C ILE A 86 -19.05 -4.47 17.30
N ILE A 87 -19.16 -5.77 17.49
CA ILE A 87 -18.36 -6.50 18.47
C ILE A 87 -17.11 -7.06 17.81
N GLY A 88 -15.96 -6.54 18.23
CA GLY A 88 -14.62 -6.93 17.77
C GLY A 88 -14.06 -6.04 16.64
N ALA A 89 -12.80 -5.62 16.81
CA ALA A 89 -12.02 -4.83 15.85
C ALA A 89 -11.16 -5.70 14.92
N GLY A 90 -11.56 -6.95 14.68
CA GLY A 90 -10.91 -7.80 13.69
C GLY A 90 -11.24 -7.35 12.25
N PRO A 91 -10.66 -8.01 11.23
CA PRO A 91 -10.87 -7.64 9.83
C PRO A 91 -12.36 -7.51 9.46
N ALA A 92 -13.20 -8.45 9.89
CA ALA A 92 -14.64 -8.40 9.62
C ALA A 92 -15.32 -7.18 10.24
N GLY A 93 -15.00 -6.85 11.51
CA GLY A 93 -15.54 -5.69 12.21
C GLY A 93 -15.09 -4.37 11.57
N MET A 94 -13.84 -4.29 11.15
CA MET A 94 -13.29 -3.12 10.46
C MET A 94 -13.99 -2.90 9.10
N PHE A 95 -14.15 -3.93 8.27
CA PHE A 95 -14.88 -3.81 7.00
C PHE A 95 -16.38 -3.51 7.21
N ALA A 96 -17.00 -4.07 8.25
CA ALA A 96 -18.37 -3.73 8.60
C ALA A 96 -18.51 -2.25 8.95
N ALA A 97 -17.58 -1.70 9.75
CA ALA A 97 -17.56 -0.28 10.10
C ALA A 97 -17.44 0.61 8.86
N LEU A 98 -16.50 0.31 7.95
CA LEU A 98 -16.37 1.04 6.69
C LEU A 98 -17.66 1.00 5.89
N ARG A 99 -18.30 -0.17 5.80
CA ARG A 99 -19.57 -0.31 5.07
C ARG A 99 -20.72 0.46 5.70
N LEU A 100 -20.77 0.57 7.02
CA LEU A 100 -21.75 1.38 7.73
C LEU A 100 -21.51 2.88 7.48
N LEU A 101 -20.26 3.35 7.52
CA LEU A 101 -19.91 4.73 7.17
C LEU A 101 -20.38 5.10 5.77
N MET A 102 -20.13 4.23 4.78
CA MET A 102 -20.62 4.43 3.40
C MET A 102 -22.14 4.56 3.31
N ARG A 103 -22.87 3.91 4.23
CA ARG A 103 -24.34 3.96 4.29
C ARG A 103 -24.87 5.09 5.17
N GLY A 104 -23.99 5.87 5.82
CA GLY A 104 -24.36 7.00 6.66
C GLY A 104 -24.75 6.62 8.09
N PHE A 105 -24.38 5.44 8.57
CA PHE A 105 -24.53 5.04 9.97
C PHE A 105 -23.25 5.33 10.74
N ARG A 106 -23.37 5.53 12.06
CA ARG A 106 -22.24 5.73 12.97
C ARG A 106 -21.79 4.39 13.56
N PRO A 107 -20.70 3.77 13.09
CA PRO A 107 -20.21 2.54 13.70
C PRO A 107 -19.55 2.81 15.05
N VAL A 108 -19.86 1.97 16.02
CA VAL A 108 -19.24 1.96 17.37
C VAL A 108 -18.64 0.58 17.57
N ILE A 109 -17.30 0.48 17.55
CA ILE A 109 -16.60 -0.80 17.68
C ILE A 109 -16.24 -1.04 19.14
N LEU A 110 -16.67 -2.16 19.68
CA LEU A 110 -16.28 -2.64 21.01
C LEU A 110 -15.22 -3.73 20.84
N GLU A 111 -14.00 -3.45 21.29
CA GLU A 111 -12.86 -4.39 21.22
C GLU A 111 -12.43 -4.80 22.63
N ARG A 112 -12.25 -6.10 22.85
CA ARG A 112 -11.79 -6.66 24.13
C ARG A 112 -10.27 -6.58 24.29
N GLY A 113 -9.55 -6.61 23.19
CA GLY A 113 -8.08 -6.57 23.18
C GLY A 113 -7.55 -5.19 23.58
N LYS A 114 -6.33 -5.17 24.06
CA LYS A 114 -5.62 -3.92 24.31
C LYS A 114 -5.30 -3.20 23.01
N ASP A 115 -5.06 -1.90 23.11
CA ASP A 115 -4.50 -1.06 22.05
C ASP A 115 -3.21 -1.67 21.47
N VAL A 116 -2.95 -1.42 20.20
CA VAL A 116 -1.77 -1.92 19.48
C VAL A 116 -0.45 -1.49 20.14
N HIS A 117 -0.42 -0.32 20.79
CA HIS A 117 0.75 0.18 21.53
C HIS A 117 0.92 -0.45 22.92
N ALA A 118 -0.11 -1.12 23.43
CA ALA A 118 -0.12 -1.76 24.76
C ALA A 118 0.04 -3.30 24.70
N ARG A 119 0.33 -3.83 23.51
CA ARG A 119 0.58 -5.26 23.25
C ARG A 119 2.06 -5.59 23.23
#